data_4010f0767e5894e721de52b07566078d
#
_entry.id   4010f0767e5894e721de52b07566078d
#
_cell.length_a   1.000
_cell.length_b   1.000
_cell.length_c   1.000
_cell.angle_alpha   90.00
_cell.angle_beta   90.00
_cell.angle_gamma   90.00
#
_symmetry.space_group_name_H-M   'P 1'
#
loop_
_entity.id
_entity.type
_entity.pdbx_description
1 polymer ?
#
loop_
_entity_poly.entity_id
_entity_poly.type
_entity_poly.pdbx_seq_one_letter_code
_entity_poly.pdbx_strand_id
1 'polypeptide(L)'
;MARYYYKKKKKKFVPKDLASLKELKIKTALMESIPEDITQLYPEARNIKRHFILHIGETNTGKTHDALEDFYNAGSGMYLAPLRLLALEIQEMSLARGINCSLTTGEEKDIRDGAKHLSCTVEKMDMSRHFDVCVIDEAQMVADSDRGWAWTCLLYTSDAADEED
;
A
#
# COMPACT_ATOMS: atom_id res chain seq x y z
N MET A 1 4.36 -35.00 16.93
CA MET A 1 4.50 -33.61 16.46
C MET A 1 4.71 -32.72 17.68
N ALA A 2 5.94 -32.28 17.95
CA ALA A 2 6.27 -31.44 19.09
C ALA A 2 6.17 -29.97 18.72
N ARG A 3 5.26 -29.24 19.39
CA ARG A 3 5.14 -27.78 19.24
C ARG A 3 6.18 -27.12 20.16
N TYR A 4 7.23 -26.53 19.58
CA TYR A 4 8.18 -25.72 20.33
C TYR A 4 7.61 -24.32 20.55
N TYR A 5 7.20 -24.02 21.80
CA TYR A 5 6.86 -22.65 22.21
C TYR A 5 8.12 -21.93 22.70
N TYR A 6 8.61 -20.96 21.94
CA TYR A 6 9.70 -20.10 22.37
C TYR A 6 9.14 -19.01 23.30
N LYS A 7 9.19 -19.22 24.62
CA LYS A 7 8.92 -18.16 25.60
C LYS A 7 10.13 -17.23 25.69
N LYS A 8 10.20 -16.15 24.91
CA LYS A 8 11.15 -15.07 25.16
C LYS A 8 10.79 -14.41 26.49
N LYS A 9 11.65 -14.53 27.50
CA LYS A 9 11.53 -13.75 28.75
C LYS A 9 11.67 -12.26 28.39
N LYS A 10 10.57 -11.52 28.44
CA LYS A 10 10.60 -10.05 28.31
C LYS A 10 11.36 -9.50 29.52
N LYS A 11 12.58 -8.98 29.31
CA LYS A 11 13.25 -8.16 30.33
C LYS A 11 12.37 -6.93 30.54
N LYS A 12 11.94 -6.69 31.78
CA LYS A 12 11.27 -5.44 32.15
C LYS A 12 12.24 -4.30 31.92
N PHE A 13 11.94 -3.44 30.95
CA PHE A 13 12.67 -2.20 30.74
C PHE A 13 12.32 -1.25 31.90
N VAL A 14 13.34 -0.81 32.66
CA VAL A 14 13.18 0.19 33.72
C VAL A 14 13.82 1.47 33.20
N PRO A 15 13.04 2.53 32.92
CA PRO A 15 13.58 3.80 32.45
C PRO A 15 14.52 4.42 33.48
N LYS A 16 15.67 4.91 33.03
CA LYS A 16 16.69 5.51 33.91
C LYS A 16 16.54 7.02 34.09
N ASP A 17 15.75 7.66 33.24
CA ASP A 17 15.54 9.11 33.24
C ASP A 17 14.11 9.50 32.80
N LEU A 18 13.79 10.80 32.95
CA LEU A 18 12.47 11.33 32.64
C LEU A 18 12.16 11.31 31.11
N ALA A 19 13.16 11.41 30.26
CA ALA A 19 13.00 11.37 28.81
C ALA A 19 12.61 9.95 28.37
N SER A 20 13.30 8.94 28.85
CA SER A 20 12.97 7.52 28.62
C SER A 20 11.59 7.14 29.15
N LEU A 21 11.12 7.76 30.25
CA LEU A 21 9.76 7.59 30.77
C LEU A 21 8.70 8.19 29.84
N LYS A 22 8.97 9.37 29.29
CA LYS A 22 8.05 10.00 28.33
C LYS A 22 7.97 9.20 27.04
N GLU A 23 9.10 8.75 26.52
CA GLU A 23 9.17 7.92 25.33
C GLU A 23 8.41 6.59 25.51
N LEU A 24 8.60 5.95 26.67
CA LEU A 24 7.89 4.72 27.01
C LEU A 24 6.37 4.95 27.08
N LYS A 25 5.92 6.05 27.70
CA LYS A 25 4.49 6.39 27.79
C LYS A 25 3.88 6.64 26.42
N ILE A 26 4.58 7.37 25.54
CA ILE A 26 4.14 7.61 24.16
C ILE A 26 4.05 6.29 23.41
N LYS A 27 5.07 5.45 23.50
CA LYS A 27 5.09 4.13 22.85
C LYS A 27 3.96 3.24 23.36
N THR A 28 3.68 3.22 24.66
CA THR A 28 2.59 2.44 25.24
C THR A 28 1.24 2.96 24.75
N ALA A 29 1.02 4.28 24.80
CA ALA A 29 -0.21 4.90 24.32
C ALA A 29 -0.44 4.65 22.82
N LEU A 30 0.61 4.71 22.01
CA LEU A 30 0.54 4.36 20.58
C LEU A 30 0.16 2.89 20.38
N MET A 31 0.79 1.97 21.15
CA MET A 31 0.47 0.55 21.05
C MET A 31 -0.95 0.21 21.52
N GLU A 32 -1.47 0.93 22.53
CA GLU A 32 -2.85 0.78 23.00
C GLU A 32 -3.87 1.40 22.03
N SER A 33 -3.46 2.35 21.20
CA SER A 33 -4.32 2.97 20.17
C SER A 33 -4.40 2.17 18.88
N ILE A 34 -3.49 1.20 18.68
CA ILE A 34 -3.53 0.32 17.51
C ILE A 34 -4.50 -0.83 17.83
N PRO A 35 -5.60 -1.01 17.08
CA PRO A 35 -6.50 -2.12 17.29
C PRO A 35 -5.76 -3.45 17.11
N GLU A 36 -6.15 -4.48 17.87
CA GLU A 36 -5.60 -5.84 17.73
C GLU A 36 -5.84 -6.39 16.32
N ASP A 37 -6.91 -5.95 15.70
CA ASP A 37 -7.27 -6.25 14.32
C ASP A 37 -7.08 -5.00 13.44
N ILE A 38 -6.03 -5.00 12.64
CA ILE A 38 -5.68 -3.92 11.70
C ILE A 38 -6.82 -3.65 10.71
N THR A 39 -7.65 -4.65 10.46
CA THR A 39 -8.79 -4.52 9.54
C THR A 39 -9.81 -3.50 10.01
N GLN A 40 -9.89 -3.20 11.31
CA GLN A 40 -10.80 -2.22 11.88
C GLN A 40 -10.37 -0.76 11.63
N LEU A 41 -9.14 -0.53 11.17
CA LEU A 41 -8.64 0.83 10.90
C LEU A 41 -9.31 1.50 9.69
N TYR A 42 -9.88 0.72 8.77
CA TYR A 42 -10.42 1.24 7.51
C TYR A 42 -11.80 0.67 7.17
N PRO A 43 -12.84 0.93 8.02
CA PRO A 43 -14.16 0.32 7.83
C PRO A 43 -14.83 0.74 6.52
N GLU A 44 -14.59 1.97 6.04
CA GLU A 44 -15.17 2.46 4.77
C GLU A 44 -14.56 1.75 3.57
N ALA A 45 -13.25 1.48 3.61
CA ALA A 45 -12.57 0.76 2.53
C ALA A 45 -13.10 -0.68 2.38
N ARG A 46 -13.55 -1.29 3.47
CA ARG A 46 -14.09 -2.65 3.49
C ARG A 46 -15.50 -2.77 2.89
N ASN A 47 -16.24 -1.68 2.83
CA ASN A 47 -17.59 -1.66 2.25
C ASN A 47 -17.58 -1.55 0.72
N ILE A 48 -16.42 -1.34 0.11
CA ILE A 48 -16.27 -1.20 -1.33
C ILE A 48 -16.08 -2.59 -1.93
N LYS A 49 -17.05 -3.09 -2.70
CA LYS A 49 -16.87 -4.32 -3.49
C LYS A 49 -15.76 -4.10 -4.52
N ARG A 50 -14.73 -4.91 -4.45
CA ARG A 50 -13.58 -4.86 -5.35
C ARG A 50 -13.46 -6.17 -6.12
N HIS A 51 -12.96 -6.06 -7.34
CA HIS A 51 -12.60 -7.21 -8.15
C HIS A 51 -11.08 -7.28 -8.22
N PHE A 52 -10.50 -8.39 -7.75
CA PHE A 52 -9.06 -8.62 -7.78
C PHE A 52 -8.68 -9.42 -9.02
N ILE A 53 -7.73 -8.90 -9.78
CA ILE A 53 -7.11 -9.59 -10.91
C ILE A 53 -5.63 -9.80 -10.57
N LEU A 54 -5.23 -11.05 -10.40
CA LEU A 54 -3.87 -11.40 -10.05
C LEU A 54 -3.11 -11.88 -11.30
N HIS A 55 -2.15 -11.09 -11.77
CA HIS A 55 -1.28 -11.45 -12.89
C HIS A 55 -0.08 -12.25 -12.38
N ILE A 56 -0.08 -13.56 -12.58
CA ILE A 56 1.01 -14.47 -12.17
C ILE A 56 1.76 -14.96 -13.40
N GLY A 57 3.08 -14.96 -13.33
CA GLY A 57 3.94 -15.49 -14.42
C GLY A 57 5.40 -15.13 -14.22
N GLU A 58 6.27 -15.66 -15.07
CA GLU A 58 7.70 -15.33 -15.08
C GLU A 58 7.95 -13.85 -15.47
N THR A 59 9.18 -13.37 -15.30
CA THR A 59 9.60 -12.05 -15.78
C THR A 59 9.44 -11.95 -17.29
N ASN A 60 9.06 -10.77 -17.81
CA ASN A 60 8.86 -10.49 -19.24
C ASN A 60 7.70 -11.27 -19.91
N THR A 61 6.71 -11.71 -19.17
CA THR A 61 5.49 -12.37 -19.73
C THR A 61 4.34 -11.40 -20.03
N GLY A 62 4.56 -10.09 -19.96
CA GLY A 62 3.54 -9.07 -20.28
C GLY A 62 2.60 -8.71 -19.14
N LYS A 63 2.76 -9.24 -17.93
CA LYS A 63 1.87 -8.97 -16.77
C LYS A 63 1.61 -7.49 -16.51
N THR A 64 2.68 -6.71 -16.45
CA THR A 64 2.59 -5.26 -16.23
C THR A 64 1.92 -4.56 -17.40
N HIS A 65 2.14 -5.03 -18.63
CA HIS A 65 1.48 -4.48 -19.83
C HIS A 65 -0.03 -4.63 -19.74
N ASP A 66 -0.54 -5.82 -19.43
CA ASP A 66 -1.98 -6.08 -19.37
C ASP A 66 -2.63 -5.25 -18.26
N ALA A 67 -2.00 -5.19 -17.07
CA ALA A 67 -2.48 -4.36 -15.96
C ALA A 67 -2.49 -2.86 -16.30
N LEU A 68 -1.48 -2.40 -17.07
CA LEU A 68 -1.41 -1.00 -17.52
C LEU A 68 -2.45 -0.67 -18.58
N GLU A 69 -2.83 -1.61 -19.45
CA GLU A 69 -3.93 -1.36 -20.40
C GLU A 69 -5.26 -1.15 -19.65
N ASP A 70 -5.53 -1.90 -18.59
CA ASP A 70 -6.70 -1.66 -17.74
C ASP A 70 -6.63 -0.28 -17.07
N PHE A 71 -5.46 0.10 -16.56
CA PHE A 71 -5.22 1.42 -15.96
C PHE A 71 -5.43 2.56 -16.96
N TYR A 72 -4.91 2.44 -18.19
CA TYR A 72 -5.05 3.49 -19.21
C TYR A 72 -6.47 3.62 -19.75
N ASN A 73 -7.22 2.53 -19.81
CA ASN A 73 -8.59 2.52 -20.32
C ASN A 73 -9.64 2.90 -19.26
N ALA A 74 -9.26 2.96 -17.99
CA ALA A 74 -10.15 3.33 -16.91
C ALA A 74 -10.55 4.81 -16.93
N GLY A 75 -11.72 5.13 -16.39
CA GLY A 75 -12.17 6.50 -16.17
C GLY A 75 -11.33 7.25 -15.13
N SER A 76 -10.79 6.52 -14.17
CA SER A 76 -9.81 6.98 -13.17
C SER A 76 -8.91 5.80 -12.75
N GLY A 77 -7.62 6.09 -12.52
CA GLY A 77 -6.67 5.03 -12.23
C GLY A 77 -5.57 5.43 -11.25
N MET A 78 -5.11 4.47 -10.45
CA MET A 78 -3.94 4.63 -9.59
C MET A 78 -2.92 3.53 -9.88
N TYR A 79 -1.68 3.92 -10.12
CA TYR A 79 -0.56 2.99 -10.26
C TYR A 79 0.38 3.12 -9.07
N LEU A 80 0.64 2.02 -8.41
CA LEU A 80 1.44 1.93 -7.19
C LEU A 80 2.75 1.21 -7.48
N ALA A 81 3.82 1.99 -7.56
CA ALA A 81 5.16 1.53 -7.90
C ALA A 81 6.01 1.20 -6.65
N PRO A 82 6.86 0.18 -6.72
CA PRO A 82 7.86 -0.07 -5.68
C PRO A 82 9.00 0.96 -5.67
N LEU A 83 9.24 1.62 -6.81
CA LEU A 83 10.34 2.55 -7.02
C LEU A 83 9.85 3.85 -7.67
N ARG A 84 10.45 4.98 -7.26
CA ARG A 84 10.12 6.30 -7.80
C ARG A 84 10.28 6.41 -9.31
N LEU A 85 11.33 5.79 -9.86
CA LEU A 85 11.60 5.83 -11.30
C LEU A 85 10.52 5.13 -12.11
N LEU A 86 9.97 4.03 -11.60
CA LEU A 86 8.83 3.36 -12.22
C LEU A 86 7.57 4.21 -12.17
N ALA A 87 7.32 4.89 -11.03
CA ALA A 87 6.20 5.81 -10.93
C ALA A 87 6.31 6.96 -11.94
N LEU A 88 7.50 7.53 -12.12
CA LEU A 88 7.77 8.57 -13.11
C LEU A 88 7.57 8.05 -14.54
N GLU A 89 8.12 6.89 -14.87
CA GLU A 89 7.96 6.26 -16.18
C GLU A 89 6.49 6.07 -16.55
N ILE A 90 5.67 5.57 -15.62
CA ILE A 90 4.24 5.38 -15.89
C ILE A 90 3.50 6.72 -16.03
N GLN A 91 3.88 7.76 -15.28
CA GLN A 91 3.35 9.10 -15.52
C GLN A 91 3.69 9.59 -16.93
N GLU A 92 4.96 9.50 -17.34
CA GLU A 92 5.41 9.93 -18.67
C GLU A 92 4.71 9.15 -19.80
N MET A 93 4.58 7.84 -19.64
CA MET A 93 3.84 6.99 -20.59
C MET A 93 2.37 7.38 -20.68
N SER A 94 1.74 7.70 -19.54
CA SER A 94 0.35 8.16 -19.49
C SER A 94 0.18 9.49 -20.24
N LEU A 95 1.06 10.44 -19.97
CA LEU A 95 1.07 11.75 -20.65
C LEU A 95 1.29 11.62 -22.15
N ALA A 96 2.19 10.75 -22.59
CA ALA A 96 2.44 10.46 -24.00
C ALA A 96 1.20 9.87 -24.71
N ARG A 97 0.33 9.18 -23.96
CA ARG A 97 -0.97 8.67 -24.44
C ARG A 97 -2.11 9.70 -24.34
N GLY A 98 -1.81 10.92 -23.88
CA GLY A 98 -2.82 11.98 -23.69
C GLY A 98 -3.65 11.85 -22.42
N ILE A 99 -3.25 10.97 -21.49
CA ILE A 99 -3.91 10.76 -20.20
C ILE A 99 -3.32 11.74 -19.19
N ASN A 100 -4.15 12.62 -18.60
CA ASN A 100 -3.71 13.52 -17.55
C ASN A 100 -3.46 12.75 -16.25
N CYS A 101 -2.19 12.56 -15.92
CA CYS A 101 -1.73 11.75 -14.80
C CYS A 101 -0.85 12.57 -13.86
N SER A 102 -1.21 12.60 -12.58
CA SER A 102 -0.40 13.19 -11.51
C SER A 102 0.69 12.23 -11.05
N LEU A 103 1.75 12.77 -10.43
CA LEU A 103 2.82 11.99 -9.80
C LEU A 103 2.95 12.36 -8.32
N THR A 104 3.15 11.34 -7.47
CA THR A 104 3.53 11.57 -6.08
C THR A 104 4.53 10.52 -5.63
N THR A 105 5.74 10.96 -5.31
CA THR A 105 6.81 10.11 -4.75
C THR A 105 7.34 10.71 -3.45
N GLY A 106 8.34 10.09 -2.85
CA GLY A 106 8.99 10.64 -1.66
C GLY A 106 9.73 11.96 -1.92
N GLU A 107 10.18 12.18 -3.15
CA GLU A 107 11.03 13.32 -3.55
C GLU A 107 10.32 14.28 -4.52
N GLU A 108 9.39 13.78 -5.32
CA GLU A 108 8.74 14.53 -6.39
C GLU A 108 7.23 14.52 -6.23
N LYS A 109 6.62 15.66 -6.53
CA LYS A 109 5.17 15.83 -6.52
C LYS A 109 4.75 16.71 -7.70
N ASP A 110 4.13 16.10 -8.72
CA ASP A 110 3.53 16.79 -9.86
C ASP A 110 2.01 16.56 -9.83
N ILE A 111 1.30 17.48 -9.20
CA ILE A 111 -0.15 17.43 -9.13
C ILE A 111 -0.73 18.24 -10.27
N ARG A 112 -1.46 17.58 -11.15
CA ARG A 112 -2.07 18.16 -12.34
C ARG A 112 -3.55 18.41 -12.16
N ASP A 113 -4.00 19.60 -12.48
CA ASP A 113 -5.40 19.97 -12.36
C ASP A 113 -6.28 19.08 -13.25
N GLY A 114 -7.35 18.57 -12.66
CA GLY A 114 -8.30 17.68 -13.34
C GLY A 114 -7.76 16.28 -13.64
N ALA A 115 -6.57 15.92 -13.15
CA ALA A 115 -6.04 14.58 -13.34
C ALA A 115 -6.88 13.55 -12.61
N LYS A 116 -7.37 12.57 -13.35
CA LYS A 116 -8.08 11.40 -12.84
C LYS A 116 -7.17 10.20 -12.63
N HIS A 117 -5.95 10.25 -13.18
CA HIS A 117 -4.94 9.23 -12.99
C HIS A 117 -3.84 9.73 -12.06
N LEU A 118 -3.30 8.81 -11.28
CA LEU A 118 -2.22 9.05 -10.33
C LEU A 118 -1.19 7.92 -10.43
N SER A 119 0.06 8.28 -10.65
CA SER A 119 1.18 7.37 -10.47
C SER A 119 1.92 7.74 -9.19
N CYS A 120 2.18 6.78 -8.31
CA CYS A 120 2.87 7.07 -7.04
C CYS A 120 3.66 5.87 -6.53
N THR A 121 4.58 6.14 -5.60
CA THR A 121 5.18 5.04 -4.83
C THR A 121 4.18 4.53 -3.80
N VAL A 122 4.25 3.24 -3.47
CA VAL A 122 3.26 2.56 -2.60
C VAL A 122 3.07 3.30 -1.29
N GLU A 123 4.13 3.82 -0.68
CA GLU A 123 4.09 4.56 0.59
C GLU A 123 3.44 5.96 0.48
N LYS A 124 3.19 6.43 -0.76
CA LYS A 124 2.56 7.73 -1.04
C LYS A 124 1.15 7.61 -1.58
N MET A 125 0.58 6.43 -1.46
CA MET A 125 -0.80 6.18 -1.82
C MET A 125 -1.76 7.15 -1.12
N ASP A 126 -2.70 7.70 -1.88
CA ASP A 126 -3.79 8.53 -1.37
C ASP A 126 -5.04 7.67 -1.14
N MET A 127 -5.26 7.27 0.10
CA MET A 127 -6.40 6.43 0.50
C MET A 127 -7.72 7.22 0.58
N SER A 128 -7.69 8.55 0.47
CA SER A 128 -8.90 9.39 0.53
C SER A 128 -9.63 9.47 -0.81
N ARG A 129 -8.98 9.02 -1.90
CA ARG A 129 -9.53 9.08 -3.26
C ARG A 129 -10.01 7.71 -3.72
N HIS A 130 -11.11 7.70 -4.46
CA HIS A 130 -11.60 6.50 -5.13
C HIS A 130 -11.08 6.47 -6.57
N PHE A 131 -10.68 5.29 -7.03
CA PHE A 131 -10.24 5.03 -8.38
C PHE A 131 -10.97 3.80 -8.93
N ASP A 132 -11.28 3.81 -10.23
CA ASP A 132 -11.93 2.68 -10.89
C ASP A 132 -10.97 1.48 -11.02
N VAL A 133 -9.69 1.76 -11.26
CA VAL A 133 -8.62 0.76 -11.37
C VAL A 133 -7.43 1.16 -10.50
N CYS A 134 -6.91 0.21 -9.75
CA CYS A 134 -5.68 0.35 -8.99
C CYS A 134 -4.70 -0.77 -9.38
N VAL A 135 -3.56 -0.42 -9.95
CA VAL A 135 -2.49 -1.37 -10.26
C VAL A 135 -1.48 -1.36 -9.13
N ILE A 136 -1.25 -2.53 -8.52
CA ILE A 136 -0.21 -2.73 -7.49
C ILE A 136 0.92 -3.52 -8.13
N ASP A 137 2.02 -2.85 -8.39
CA ASP A 137 3.19 -3.49 -8.98
C ASP A 137 4.04 -4.18 -7.91
N GLU A 138 4.74 -5.24 -8.31
CA GLU A 138 5.64 -6.03 -7.45
C GLU A 138 4.98 -6.49 -6.13
N ALA A 139 3.77 -7.07 -6.22
CA ALA A 139 2.98 -7.48 -5.05
C ALA A 139 3.73 -8.42 -4.09
N GLN A 140 4.76 -9.16 -4.57
CA GLN A 140 5.62 -9.99 -3.72
C GLN A 140 6.46 -9.18 -2.70
N MET A 141 6.57 -7.86 -2.86
CA MET A 141 7.20 -6.98 -1.87
C MET A 141 6.47 -6.96 -0.52
N VAL A 142 5.29 -7.55 -0.42
CA VAL A 142 4.61 -7.80 0.87
C VAL A 142 5.52 -8.56 1.85
N ALA A 143 6.43 -9.40 1.34
CA ALA A 143 7.38 -10.16 2.14
C ALA A 143 8.66 -9.39 2.52
N ASP A 144 8.82 -8.16 2.04
CA ASP A 144 9.99 -7.32 2.37
C ASP A 144 9.96 -6.88 3.83
N SER A 145 11.10 -7.05 4.55
CA SER A 145 11.22 -6.79 5.99
C SER A 145 11.05 -5.32 6.38
N ASP A 146 11.40 -4.41 5.48
CA ASP A 146 11.47 -2.99 5.77
C ASP A 146 10.27 -2.24 5.17
N ARG A 147 9.83 -2.62 3.97
CA ARG A 147 8.81 -1.92 3.19
C ARG A 147 7.50 -2.70 3.03
N GLY A 148 7.48 -4.01 3.31
CA GLY A 148 6.32 -4.88 3.10
C GLY A 148 5.05 -4.41 3.79
N TRP A 149 5.17 -3.61 4.85
CA TRP A 149 4.03 -3.01 5.55
C TRP A 149 3.14 -2.17 4.62
N ALA A 150 3.71 -1.49 3.61
CA ALA A 150 2.94 -0.65 2.70
C ALA A 150 2.03 -1.51 1.78
N TRP A 151 2.54 -2.64 1.25
CA TRP A 151 1.74 -3.61 0.50
C TRP A 151 0.72 -4.32 1.40
N THR A 152 1.12 -4.64 2.64
CA THR A 152 0.19 -5.22 3.62
C THR A 152 -0.98 -4.28 3.89
N CYS A 153 -0.72 -2.99 4.14
CA CYS A 153 -1.79 -2.00 4.29
C CYS A 153 -2.75 -1.98 3.09
N LEU A 154 -2.21 -1.97 1.87
CA LEU A 154 -3.00 -2.01 0.64
C LEU A 154 -3.92 -3.22 0.58
N LEU A 155 -3.36 -4.41 0.78
CA LEU A 155 -4.11 -5.66 0.70
C LEU A 155 -5.17 -5.73 1.80
N TYR A 156 -4.83 -5.45 3.05
CA TYR A 156 -5.80 -5.48 4.15
C TYR A 156 -6.88 -4.41 4.06
N THR A 157 -6.60 -3.26 3.48
CA THR A 157 -7.64 -2.25 3.23
C THR A 157 -8.51 -2.62 2.04
N SER A 158 -8.04 -3.54 1.19
CA SER A 158 -8.77 -4.01 0.01
C SER A 158 -9.57 -5.29 0.25
N ASP A 159 -9.21 -6.12 1.24
CA ASP A 159 -9.60 -7.53 1.35
C ASP A 159 -10.84 -7.77 2.25
N ALA A 160 -11.76 -6.86 2.32
CA ALA A 160 -12.87 -6.96 3.25
C ALA A 160 -14.17 -7.55 2.67
N ALA A 161 -14.18 -8.09 1.47
CA ALA A 161 -15.42 -8.42 0.79
C ALA A 161 -15.75 -9.93 0.63
N ASP A 162 -14.83 -10.86 0.88
CA ASP A 162 -15.01 -12.25 0.47
C ASP A 162 -14.82 -13.30 1.58
N GLU A 163 -15.38 -13.06 2.78
CA GLU A 163 -15.66 -14.15 3.72
C GLU A 163 -17.17 -14.34 3.90
N GLU A 164 -17.89 -14.55 2.82
CA GLU A 164 -19.20 -15.19 2.81
C GLU A 164 -19.32 -16.02 1.53
N ASP A 165 -18.85 -17.31 1.62
CA ASP A 165 -19.56 -18.51 1.14
C ASP A 165 -18.80 -19.76 1.59
#